data_865387d087cc93dd66ee3851a36112a2
#
_entry.id   865387d087cc93dd66ee3851a36112a2
#
_cell.length_a   1.000
_cell.length_b   1.000
_cell.length_c   1.000
_cell.angle_alpha   90.00
_cell.angle_beta   90.00
_cell.angle_gamma   90.00
#
_symmetry.space_group_name_H-M   'P 1'
#
loop_
_entity.id
_entity.type
_entity.pdbx_description
1 polymer ?
#
loop_
_entity_poly.entity_id
_entity_poly.type
_entity_poly.pdbx_seq_one_letter_code
_entity_poly.pdbx_strand_id
1 'polypeptide(L)'
;MYHVRGIVREVNEEINAVRRELERLEKAGILKKEARGNRIYYWVRDDYPMFGDLISMVAKSTGLGLQILSNKSKLGKISFVMFSGRFVRYKKRKKEDDVDILLTGEVTLPELAALIRAEETRRNMEINYAVMSKEEFDFRKKRRDPFVQNILLGSRVMIIGDEEDLVS
;
A
#
# COMPACT_ATOMS: atom_id res chain seq x y z
N MET A 1 0.10 4.99 15.23
CA MET A 1 0.75 4.91 16.55
C MET A 1 0.07 3.80 17.34
N TYR A 2 0.84 2.82 17.80
CA TYR A 2 0.32 1.62 18.47
C TYR A 2 1.05 1.41 19.80
N HIS A 3 0.33 1.00 20.84
CA HIS A 3 0.96 0.57 22.08
C HIS A 3 1.34 -0.92 22.00
N VAL A 4 2.33 -1.36 22.78
CA VAL A 4 2.90 -2.72 22.73
C VAL A 4 1.83 -3.81 22.74
N ARG A 5 0.85 -3.78 23.68
CA ARG A 5 -0.23 -4.81 23.72
C ARG A 5 -1.12 -4.81 22.47
N GLY A 6 -1.28 -3.65 21.80
CA GLY A 6 -1.99 -3.58 20.53
C GLY A 6 -1.22 -4.31 19.44
N ILE A 7 0.10 -4.08 19.34
CA ILE A 7 0.97 -4.76 18.38
C ILE A 7 0.98 -6.27 18.64
N VAL A 8 1.13 -6.70 19.91
CA VAL A 8 1.09 -8.13 20.30
C VAL A 8 -0.17 -8.82 19.76
N ARG A 9 -1.35 -8.19 19.87
CA ARG A 9 -2.61 -8.75 19.35
C ARG A 9 -2.63 -8.84 17.82
N GLU A 10 -2.08 -7.84 17.14
CA GLU A 10 -2.04 -7.81 15.67
C GLU A 10 -1.09 -8.85 15.07
N VAL A 11 0.09 -9.02 15.70
CA VAL A 11 1.09 -9.98 15.20
C VAL A 11 0.95 -11.39 15.79
N ASN A 12 0.10 -11.55 16.81
CA ASN A 12 -0.16 -12.80 17.52
C ASN A 12 1.12 -13.48 18.03
N GLU A 13 2.02 -12.70 18.63
CA GLU A 13 3.33 -13.13 19.11
C GLU A 13 3.49 -12.89 20.62
N GLU A 14 4.50 -13.51 21.22
CA GLU A 14 4.83 -13.36 22.65
C GLU A 14 5.29 -11.93 22.98
N ILE A 15 4.79 -11.36 24.08
CA ILE A 15 4.98 -9.95 24.44
C ILE A 15 6.45 -9.54 24.60
N ASN A 16 7.30 -10.43 25.14
CA ASN A 16 8.73 -10.11 25.33
C ASN A 16 9.50 -10.19 24.01
N ALA A 17 9.08 -11.07 23.09
CA ALA A 17 9.61 -11.13 21.73
C ALA A 17 9.27 -9.83 20.99
N VAL A 18 8.01 -9.39 21.03
CA VAL A 18 7.57 -8.11 20.43
C VAL A 18 8.33 -6.94 21.02
N ARG A 19 8.51 -6.86 22.35
CA ARG A 19 9.26 -5.77 22.99
C ARG A 19 10.69 -5.71 22.50
N ARG A 20 11.40 -6.86 22.48
CA ARG A 20 12.80 -6.91 21.99
C ARG A 20 12.91 -6.43 20.56
N GLU A 21 11.98 -6.82 19.70
CA GLU A 21 12.01 -6.42 18.30
C GLU A 21 11.69 -4.92 18.13
N LEU A 22 10.70 -4.39 18.84
CA LEU A 22 10.40 -2.95 18.84
C LEU A 22 11.59 -2.11 19.32
N GLU A 23 12.32 -2.56 20.33
CA GLU A 23 13.55 -1.90 20.81
C GLU A 23 14.67 -1.97 19.76
N ARG A 24 14.82 -3.09 19.04
CA ARG A 24 15.79 -3.20 17.94
C ARG A 24 15.46 -2.24 16.80
N LEU A 25 14.20 -2.19 16.39
CA LEU A 25 13.74 -1.30 15.33
C LEU A 25 13.86 0.19 15.73
N GLU A 26 13.64 0.51 17.01
CA GLU A 26 13.86 1.86 17.53
C GLU A 26 15.34 2.23 17.54
N LYS A 27 16.22 1.33 18.02
CA LYS A 27 17.69 1.54 17.97
C LYS A 27 18.22 1.68 16.54
N ALA A 28 17.63 0.94 15.59
CA ALA A 28 17.96 1.06 14.16
C ALA A 28 17.40 2.37 13.53
N GLY A 29 16.67 3.19 14.29
CA GLY A 29 16.11 4.44 13.81
C GLY A 29 14.88 4.31 12.92
N ILE A 30 14.32 3.10 12.78
CA ILE A 30 13.12 2.84 11.98
C ILE A 30 11.86 3.29 12.72
N LEU A 31 11.84 3.08 14.04
CA LEU A 31 10.72 3.47 14.89
C LEU A 31 11.10 4.65 15.79
N LYS A 32 10.07 5.41 16.15
CA LYS A 32 10.07 6.32 17.30
C LYS A 32 9.20 5.73 18.39
N LYS A 33 9.51 6.06 19.65
CA LYS A 33 8.69 5.70 20.81
C LYS A 33 8.37 6.90 21.66
N GLU A 34 7.25 6.83 22.36
CA GLU A 34 6.84 7.83 23.34
C GLU A 34 6.13 7.14 24.50
N ALA A 35 6.48 7.54 25.72
CA ALA A 35 5.78 7.12 26.93
C ALA A 35 4.57 8.05 27.16
N ARG A 36 3.38 7.47 27.32
CA ARG A 36 2.15 8.19 27.70
C ARG A 36 1.50 7.46 28.88
N GLY A 37 1.62 8.04 30.04
CA GLY A 37 1.22 7.39 31.30
C GLY A 37 2.00 6.09 31.50
N ASN A 38 1.29 4.99 31.71
CA ASN A 38 1.88 3.66 31.92
C ASN A 38 2.04 2.84 30.64
N ARG A 39 1.96 3.47 29.44
CA ARG A 39 2.04 2.80 28.14
C ARG A 39 3.14 3.42 27.30
N ILE A 40 3.81 2.55 26.51
CA ILE A 40 4.76 2.98 25.48
C ILE A 40 4.11 2.77 24.14
N TYR A 41 4.13 3.81 23.32
CA TYR A 41 3.62 3.84 21.96
C TYR A 41 4.78 3.88 20.97
N TYR A 42 4.64 3.15 19.87
CA TYR A 42 5.58 3.11 18.78
C TYR A 42 4.92 3.53 17.47
N TRP A 43 5.71 4.15 16.59
CA TRP A 43 5.31 4.44 15.21
C TRP A 43 6.52 4.48 14.29
N VAL A 44 6.31 4.25 13.00
CA VAL A 44 7.37 4.31 12.00
C VAL A 44 7.78 5.76 11.77
N ARG A 45 9.06 6.01 11.62
CA ARG A 45 9.61 7.31 11.25
C ARG A 45 9.41 7.54 9.76
N ASP A 46 8.70 8.58 9.41
CA ASP A 46 8.51 9.01 8.01
C ASP A 46 9.73 9.81 7.46
N ASP A 47 10.61 10.25 8.35
CA ASP A 47 11.91 10.87 8.04
C ASP A 47 13.08 9.85 7.98
N TYR A 48 12.81 8.55 8.12
CA TYR A 48 13.82 7.51 7.96
C TYR A 48 14.28 7.43 6.50
N PRO A 49 15.60 7.45 6.18
CA PRO A 49 16.07 7.51 4.79
C PRO A 49 15.52 6.42 3.87
N MET A 50 15.36 5.20 4.38
CA MET A 50 14.83 4.06 3.63
C MET A 50 13.31 3.87 3.80
N PHE A 51 12.58 4.88 4.28
CA PHE A 51 11.14 4.74 4.55
C PHE A 51 10.34 4.35 3.31
N GLY A 52 10.66 4.93 2.15
CA GLY A 52 10.02 4.60 0.88
C GLY A 52 10.23 3.15 0.47
N ASP A 53 11.47 2.66 0.60
CA ASP A 53 11.83 1.27 0.27
C ASP A 53 11.13 0.28 1.21
N LEU A 54 11.09 0.57 2.51
CA LEU A 54 10.36 -0.25 3.50
C LEU A 54 8.86 -0.31 3.18
N ILE A 55 8.23 0.82 2.87
CA ILE A 55 6.81 0.86 2.47
C ILE A 55 6.59 0.03 1.21
N SER A 56 7.47 0.14 0.21
CA SER A 56 7.38 -0.64 -1.03
C SER A 56 7.53 -2.14 -0.75
N MET A 57 8.52 -2.52 0.05
CA MET A 57 8.74 -3.91 0.44
C MET A 57 7.52 -4.49 1.19
N VAL A 58 7.01 -3.78 2.19
CA VAL A 58 5.84 -4.22 2.96
C VAL A 58 4.60 -4.31 2.09
N ALA A 59 4.36 -3.33 1.20
CA ALA A 59 3.22 -3.34 0.30
C ALA A 59 3.22 -4.54 -0.66
N LYS A 60 4.41 -5.02 -1.06
CA LYS A 60 4.58 -6.19 -1.95
C LYS A 60 4.56 -7.53 -1.19
N SER A 61 4.98 -7.55 0.07
CA SER A 61 5.14 -8.78 0.87
C SER A 61 3.97 -9.07 1.80
N THR A 62 2.97 -8.19 1.89
CA THR A 62 1.82 -8.37 2.79
C THR A 62 0.51 -7.95 2.12
N GLY A 63 -0.62 -8.36 2.71
CA GLY A 63 -1.96 -7.89 2.34
C GLY A 63 -2.27 -8.02 0.85
N LEU A 64 -2.96 -7.01 0.32
CA LEU A 64 -3.43 -7.03 -1.08
C LEU A 64 -2.29 -7.08 -2.11
N GLY A 65 -1.16 -6.41 -1.86
CA GLY A 65 -0.05 -6.46 -2.80
C GLY A 65 0.53 -7.86 -2.97
N LEU A 66 0.74 -8.58 -1.86
CA LEU A 66 1.15 -10.00 -1.90
C LEU A 66 0.09 -10.85 -2.63
N GLN A 67 -1.20 -10.64 -2.35
CA GLN A 67 -2.28 -11.39 -3.00
C GLN A 67 -2.31 -11.15 -4.52
N ILE A 68 -2.13 -9.92 -4.97
CA ILE A 68 -2.04 -9.59 -6.41
C ILE A 68 -0.83 -10.29 -7.04
N LEU A 69 0.34 -10.23 -6.42
CA LEU A 69 1.56 -10.87 -6.91
C LEU A 69 1.42 -12.40 -6.99
N SER A 70 0.86 -13.02 -5.94
CA SER A 70 0.67 -14.47 -5.86
C SER A 70 -0.41 -15.00 -6.83
N ASN A 71 -1.38 -14.17 -7.20
CA ASN A 71 -2.45 -14.52 -8.13
C ASN A 71 -2.30 -13.87 -9.51
N LYS A 72 -1.11 -13.37 -9.87
CA LYS A 72 -0.87 -12.64 -11.12
C LYS A 72 -1.36 -13.41 -12.36
N SER A 73 -1.14 -14.72 -12.42
CA SER A 73 -1.57 -15.57 -13.54
C SER A 73 -3.11 -15.65 -13.70
N LYS A 74 -3.87 -15.53 -12.61
CA LYS A 74 -5.33 -15.56 -12.61
C LYS A 74 -5.92 -14.20 -12.93
N LEU A 75 -5.19 -13.14 -12.60
CA LEU A 75 -5.63 -11.76 -12.80
C LEU A 75 -5.54 -11.29 -14.26
N GLY A 76 -4.90 -12.07 -15.16
CA GLY A 76 -4.80 -11.76 -16.57
C GLY A 76 -3.44 -11.15 -16.97
N LYS A 77 -3.41 -10.45 -18.11
CA LYS A 77 -2.19 -9.80 -18.62
C LYS A 77 -2.08 -8.37 -18.06
N ILE A 78 -1.49 -8.24 -16.90
CA ILE A 78 -1.34 -6.96 -16.22
C ILE A 78 -0.05 -6.28 -16.69
N SER A 79 -0.15 -5.03 -17.16
CA SER A 79 0.99 -4.19 -17.50
C SER A 79 1.60 -3.58 -16.24
N PHE A 80 0.79 -2.89 -15.45
CA PHE A 80 1.23 -2.41 -14.13
C PHE A 80 0.08 -2.33 -13.11
N VAL A 81 0.47 -2.39 -11.84
CA VAL A 81 -0.37 -2.13 -10.68
C VAL A 81 0.34 -1.14 -9.78
N MET A 82 -0.31 -0.04 -9.48
CA MET A 82 0.16 0.90 -8.47
C MET A 82 -0.83 1.07 -7.33
N PHE A 83 -0.30 1.26 -6.14
CA PHE A 83 -1.04 1.68 -4.97
C PHE A 83 -0.72 3.14 -4.65
N SER A 84 -1.73 3.95 -4.32
CA SER A 84 -1.48 5.32 -3.88
C SER A 84 -0.69 5.34 -2.56
N GLY A 85 0.16 6.34 -2.39
CA GLY A 85 0.96 6.47 -1.18
C GLY A 85 0.12 6.67 0.10
N ARG A 86 -1.13 7.13 -0.04
CA ARG A 86 -2.06 7.22 1.10
C ARG A 86 -2.61 5.85 1.48
N PHE A 87 -2.98 5.06 0.49
CA PHE A 87 -3.48 3.70 0.68
C PHE A 87 -2.46 2.80 1.40
N VAL A 88 -1.19 2.80 0.95
CA VAL A 88 -0.14 1.99 1.58
C VAL A 88 0.21 2.44 2.99
N ARG A 89 -0.03 3.71 3.34
CA ARG A 89 0.19 4.27 4.68
C ARG A 89 -1.05 4.25 5.57
N TYR A 90 -2.13 3.58 5.16
CA TYR A 90 -3.41 3.53 5.89
C TYR A 90 -3.98 4.91 6.20
N LYS A 91 -3.79 5.88 5.30
CA LYS A 91 -4.32 7.25 5.42
C LYS A 91 -5.60 7.36 4.59
N LYS A 92 -6.61 8.05 5.12
CA LYS A 92 -7.84 8.35 4.38
C LYS A 92 -7.54 9.13 3.10
N ARG A 93 -8.33 8.92 2.05
CA ARG A 93 -8.31 9.71 0.82
C ARG A 93 -8.45 11.20 1.14
N LYS A 94 -7.89 12.07 0.31
CA LYS A 94 -8.08 13.53 0.44
C LYS A 94 -9.43 13.94 -0.12
N LYS A 95 -9.80 13.34 -1.26
CA LYS A 95 -11.10 13.50 -1.90
C LYS A 95 -11.76 12.13 -1.99
N GLU A 96 -13.07 12.10 -2.07
CA GLU A 96 -13.86 10.87 -2.10
C GLU A 96 -13.58 10.05 -3.37
N ASP A 97 -13.32 10.72 -4.47
CA ASP A 97 -13.00 10.17 -5.79
C ASP A 97 -11.51 9.85 -6.02
N ASP A 98 -10.63 10.12 -5.05
CA ASP A 98 -9.22 9.74 -5.14
C ASP A 98 -9.08 8.21 -5.28
N VAL A 99 -8.25 7.77 -6.23
CA VAL A 99 -7.98 6.36 -6.49
C VAL A 99 -6.94 5.81 -5.52
N ASP A 100 -7.27 4.70 -4.87
CA ASP A 100 -6.35 3.97 -4.01
C ASP A 100 -5.45 3.04 -4.82
N ILE A 101 -6.00 2.42 -5.88
CA ILE A 101 -5.34 1.41 -6.70
C ILE A 101 -5.65 1.64 -8.18
N LEU A 102 -4.61 1.68 -9.01
CA LEU A 102 -4.75 1.64 -10.47
C LEU A 102 -4.13 0.35 -11.01
N LEU A 103 -4.89 -0.34 -11.86
CA LEU A 103 -4.42 -1.47 -12.65
C LEU A 103 -4.54 -1.13 -14.14
N THR A 104 -3.54 -1.51 -14.91
CA THR A 104 -3.62 -1.43 -16.37
C THR A 104 -3.29 -2.77 -17.01
N GLY A 105 -4.00 -3.07 -18.10
CA GLY A 105 -3.87 -4.31 -18.88
C GLY A 105 -5.21 -5.00 -19.07
N GLU A 106 -5.15 -6.27 -19.51
CA GLU A 106 -6.31 -7.15 -19.67
C GLU A 106 -6.61 -7.85 -18.33
N VAL A 107 -7.38 -7.20 -17.46
CA VAL A 107 -7.62 -7.65 -16.07
C VAL A 107 -8.88 -8.50 -15.97
N THR A 108 -8.77 -9.65 -15.31
CA THR A 108 -9.93 -10.51 -14.97
C THR A 108 -10.66 -9.90 -13.77
N LEU A 109 -11.71 -9.11 -14.05
CA LEU A 109 -12.43 -8.34 -13.05
C LEU A 109 -13.02 -9.16 -11.89
N PRO A 110 -13.63 -10.36 -12.09
CA PRO A 110 -14.15 -11.14 -10.98
C PRO A 110 -13.06 -11.56 -9.96
N GLU A 111 -11.90 -11.96 -10.44
CA GLU A 111 -10.75 -12.34 -9.59
C GLU A 111 -10.23 -11.12 -8.80
N LEU A 112 -10.06 -9.99 -9.48
CA LEU A 112 -9.65 -8.75 -8.83
C LEU A 112 -10.66 -8.33 -7.75
N ALA A 113 -11.96 -8.33 -8.08
CA ALA A 113 -13.02 -7.94 -7.16
C ALA A 113 -13.08 -8.83 -5.90
N ALA A 114 -12.74 -10.12 -6.03
CA ALA A 114 -12.65 -11.02 -4.89
C ALA A 114 -11.49 -10.61 -3.94
N LEU A 115 -10.31 -10.29 -4.48
CA LEU A 115 -9.16 -9.84 -3.69
C LEU A 115 -9.42 -8.48 -3.02
N ILE A 116 -10.05 -7.55 -3.76
CA ILE A 116 -10.42 -6.22 -3.22
C ILE A 116 -11.37 -6.36 -2.04
N ARG A 117 -12.47 -7.13 -2.19
CA ARG A 117 -13.45 -7.36 -1.11
C ARG A 117 -12.83 -7.98 0.15
N ALA A 118 -11.92 -8.95 -0.04
CA ALA A 118 -11.21 -9.55 1.09
C ALA A 118 -10.37 -8.52 1.85
N GLU A 119 -9.69 -7.62 1.12
CA GLU A 119 -8.89 -6.56 1.72
C GLU A 119 -9.75 -5.47 2.37
N GLU A 120 -10.88 -5.09 1.75
CA GLU A 120 -11.87 -4.15 2.33
C GLU A 120 -12.38 -4.68 3.68
N THR A 121 -12.75 -5.97 3.73
CA THR A 121 -13.17 -6.62 4.98
C THR A 121 -12.05 -6.59 6.03
N ARG A 122 -10.82 -6.91 5.64
CA ARG A 122 -9.65 -6.92 6.53
C ARG A 122 -9.34 -5.53 7.08
N ARG A 123 -9.45 -4.49 6.24
CA ARG A 123 -9.17 -3.09 6.64
C ARG A 123 -10.35 -2.39 7.27
N ASN A 124 -11.56 -2.95 7.15
CA ASN A 124 -12.83 -2.28 7.45
C ASN A 124 -12.92 -0.91 6.76
N MET A 125 -12.59 -0.89 5.47
CA MET A 125 -12.50 0.33 4.66
C MET A 125 -12.76 0.01 3.19
N GLU A 126 -13.57 0.82 2.54
CA GLU A 126 -13.81 0.76 1.10
C GLU A 126 -12.54 1.15 0.31
N ILE A 127 -12.30 0.46 -0.80
CA ILE A 127 -11.15 0.67 -1.69
C ILE A 127 -11.63 1.18 -3.04
N ASN A 128 -11.23 2.39 -3.41
CA ASN A 128 -11.43 2.94 -4.74
C ASN A 128 -10.36 2.41 -5.68
N TYR A 129 -10.76 1.64 -6.68
CA TYR A 129 -9.84 1.15 -7.70
C TYR A 129 -10.31 1.47 -9.11
N ALA A 130 -9.35 1.69 -9.99
CA ALA A 130 -9.59 1.90 -11.41
C ALA A 130 -8.85 0.82 -12.22
N VAL A 131 -9.52 0.33 -13.25
CA VAL A 131 -8.96 -0.61 -14.22
C VAL A 131 -9.14 -0.03 -15.61
N MET A 132 -8.08 -0.02 -16.41
CA MET A 132 -8.15 0.41 -17.80
C MET A 132 -7.13 -0.38 -18.65
N SER A 133 -7.32 -0.42 -19.97
CA SER A 133 -6.32 -1.01 -20.85
C SER A 133 -5.05 -0.16 -20.89
N LYS A 134 -3.93 -0.74 -21.32
CA LYS A 134 -2.69 0.02 -21.49
C LYS A 134 -2.86 1.14 -22.52
N GLU A 135 -3.59 0.87 -23.61
CA GLU A 135 -3.87 1.83 -24.68
C GLU A 135 -4.72 2.99 -24.17
N GLU A 136 -5.74 2.71 -23.36
CA GLU A 136 -6.57 3.75 -22.74
C GLU A 136 -5.76 4.62 -21.79
N PHE A 137 -4.93 4.02 -20.96
CA PHE A 137 -4.04 4.75 -20.06
C PHE A 137 -3.09 5.67 -20.83
N ASP A 138 -2.41 5.15 -21.85
CA ASP A 138 -1.47 5.92 -22.67
C ASP A 138 -2.17 7.05 -23.43
N PHE A 139 -3.36 6.79 -23.96
CA PHE A 139 -4.18 7.79 -24.63
C PHE A 139 -4.57 8.94 -23.68
N ARG A 140 -5.09 8.60 -22.49
CA ARG A 140 -5.47 9.58 -21.47
C ARG A 140 -4.25 10.37 -20.98
N LYS A 141 -3.11 9.69 -20.77
CA LYS A 141 -1.85 10.33 -20.37
C LYS A 141 -1.39 11.38 -21.40
N LYS A 142 -1.36 11.00 -22.69
CA LYS A 142 -1.00 11.92 -23.80
C LYS A 142 -1.91 13.13 -23.87
N ARG A 143 -3.19 12.98 -23.58
CA ARG A 143 -4.19 14.07 -23.54
C ARG A 143 -4.18 14.88 -22.26
N ARG A 144 -3.31 14.56 -21.32
CA ARG A 144 -3.26 15.20 -20.01
C ARG A 144 -4.60 15.15 -19.27
N ASP A 145 -5.29 14.00 -19.40
CA ASP A 145 -6.56 13.76 -18.70
C ASP A 145 -6.40 14.02 -17.20
N PRO A 146 -7.28 14.83 -16.58
CA PRO A 146 -7.13 15.22 -15.17
C PRO A 146 -7.11 14.05 -14.21
N PHE A 147 -7.85 12.97 -14.49
CA PHE A 147 -7.87 11.76 -13.65
C PHE A 147 -6.49 11.09 -13.64
N VAL A 148 -5.90 10.84 -14.82
CA VAL A 148 -4.57 10.23 -14.92
C VAL A 148 -3.50 11.17 -14.36
N GLN A 149 -3.59 12.48 -14.63
CA GLN A 149 -2.64 13.47 -14.09
C GLN A 149 -2.65 13.49 -12.56
N ASN A 150 -3.82 13.44 -11.91
CA ASN A 150 -3.91 13.39 -10.45
C ASN A 150 -3.22 12.14 -9.87
N ILE A 151 -3.36 10.98 -10.54
CA ILE A 151 -2.67 9.75 -10.16
C ILE A 151 -1.16 9.91 -10.32
N LEU A 152 -0.69 10.46 -11.45
CA LEU A 152 0.73 10.64 -11.75
C LEU A 152 1.42 11.68 -10.87
N LEU A 153 0.70 12.67 -10.36
CA LEU A 153 1.22 13.67 -9.42
C LEU A 153 1.27 13.17 -7.97
N GLY A 154 0.52 12.10 -7.66
CA GLY A 154 0.46 11.52 -6.32
C GLY A 154 1.68 10.66 -5.98
N SER A 155 1.99 10.57 -4.67
CA SER A 155 2.93 9.53 -4.21
C SER A 155 2.32 8.14 -4.40
N ARG A 156 3.13 7.15 -4.80
CA ARG A 156 2.67 5.80 -5.12
C ARG A 156 3.71 4.74 -4.82
N VAL A 157 3.28 3.49 -4.84
CA VAL A 157 4.12 2.30 -4.79
C VAL A 157 3.72 1.40 -5.95
N MET A 158 4.68 1.03 -6.78
CA MET A 158 4.48 0.07 -7.86
C MET A 158 4.49 -1.34 -7.28
N ILE A 159 3.41 -2.08 -7.49
CA ILE A 159 3.30 -3.50 -7.13
C ILE A 159 3.75 -4.39 -8.29
N ILE A 160 3.31 -4.05 -9.51
CA ILE A 160 3.73 -4.69 -10.77
C ILE A 160 4.11 -3.57 -11.74
N GLY A 161 5.13 -3.81 -12.57
CA GLY A 161 5.63 -2.85 -13.54
C GLY A 161 6.65 -1.89 -12.94
N ASP A 162 7.18 -1.03 -13.78
CA ASP A 162 8.19 -0.05 -13.45
C ASP A 162 7.60 1.37 -13.36
N GLU A 163 8.20 2.21 -12.53
CA GLU A 163 7.86 3.62 -12.39
C GLU A 163 8.14 4.39 -13.68
N GLU A 164 9.25 4.08 -14.36
CA GLU A 164 9.63 4.73 -15.61
C GLU A 164 8.59 4.49 -16.71
N ASP A 165 8.11 3.24 -16.85
CA ASP A 165 7.06 2.88 -17.82
C ASP A 165 5.72 3.55 -17.53
N LEU A 166 5.47 3.86 -16.26
CA LEU A 166 4.23 4.54 -15.86
C LEU A 166 4.26 6.02 -16.26
N VAL A 167 5.41 6.69 -16.09
CA VAL A 167 5.53 8.15 -16.25
C VAL A 167 6.04 8.60 -17.61
N SER A 168 6.76 7.75 -18.36
CA SER A 168 7.34 8.02 -19.69
C SER A 168 6.29 8.23 -20.85
#